data_76ffdc2bbad93813726119068bf32e46
#
_entry.id   76ffdc2bbad93813726119068bf32e46
#
_cell.length_a   1.000
_cell.length_b   1.000
_cell.length_c   1.000
_cell.angle_alpha   90.00
_cell.angle_beta   90.00
_cell.angle_gamma   90.00
#
_symmetry.space_group_name_H-M   'P 1'
#
loop_
_entity.id
_entity.type
_entity.pdbx_description
1 polymer ?
#
loop_
_entity_poly.entity_id
_entity_poly.type
_entity_poly.pdbx_seq_one_letter_code
_entity_poly.pdbx_strand_id
1 'polypeptide(L)'
;MKHLFVCPMDDTLKITSVDLRGDEPLYGAVTFQTYTPPDLSLYPYVAAYFQQYNGQRKPLRQFLRDHTGSTRPRDCLLALHDDATDLEAHALSELMIACGVRETLLEYRAFLLSGEPEYIAVTGSKRAVTLTHVVADTDDTERIFLPVNEAVPETVRDAIRELDAGRKLPAFSFGLPDVLMNIGETVTPQELLRNFLRIL
;
A
#
# COMPACT_ATOMS: atom_id res chain seq x y z
N MET A 1 -20.48 5.59 -8.09
CA MET A 1 -19.31 6.10 -8.85
C MET A 1 -18.20 5.09 -8.66
N LYS A 2 -17.55 4.60 -9.74
CA LYS A 2 -16.49 3.58 -9.59
C LYS A 2 -15.15 4.26 -9.34
N HIS A 3 -14.51 3.86 -8.26
CA HIS A 3 -13.15 4.22 -7.90
C HIS A 3 -12.25 3.00 -8.08
N LEU A 4 -10.99 3.20 -8.37
CA LEU A 4 -9.98 2.16 -8.29
C LEU A 4 -9.30 2.21 -6.93
N PHE A 5 -8.96 1.05 -6.40
CA PHE A 5 -7.99 0.94 -5.34
C PHE A 5 -6.80 0.16 -5.87
N VAL A 6 -5.62 0.70 -5.70
CA VAL A 6 -4.35 0.11 -6.14
C VAL A 6 -3.41 0.03 -4.95
N CYS A 7 -2.97 -1.17 -4.67
CA CYS A 7 -1.97 -1.45 -3.65
C CYS A 7 -0.74 -2.06 -4.36
N PRO A 8 0.34 -1.30 -4.55
CA PRO A 8 1.59 -1.83 -5.06
C PRO A 8 2.11 -2.92 -4.13
N MET A 9 2.44 -4.07 -4.66
CA MET A 9 3.24 -5.09 -4.01
C MET A 9 4.63 -5.03 -4.67
N ASP A 10 5.58 -5.79 -4.19
CA ASP A 10 6.96 -5.70 -4.66
C ASP A 10 7.10 -5.69 -6.20
N ASP A 11 6.52 -6.68 -6.87
CA ASP A 11 6.61 -6.84 -8.32
C ASP A 11 5.26 -6.78 -9.03
N THR A 12 4.19 -6.48 -8.30
CA THR A 12 2.82 -6.51 -8.83
C THR A 12 2.01 -5.34 -8.28
N LEU A 13 0.86 -5.10 -8.90
CA LEU A 13 -0.17 -4.22 -8.35
C LEU A 13 -1.41 -5.06 -8.00
N LYS A 14 -1.88 -5.00 -6.77
CA LYS A 14 -3.19 -5.49 -6.39
C LYS A 14 -4.21 -4.41 -6.71
N ILE A 15 -5.16 -4.72 -7.57
CA ILE A 15 -6.12 -3.74 -8.10
C ILE A 15 -7.54 -4.26 -7.89
N THR A 16 -8.42 -3.38 -7.45
CA THR A 16 -9.85 -3.63 -7.44
C THR A 16 -10.63 -2.38 -7.79
N SER A 17 -11.89 -2.54 -8.20
CA SER A 17 -12.81 -1.42 -8.38
C SER A 17 -13.88 -1.45 -7.30
N VAL A 18 -14.16 -0.29 -6.72
CA VAL A 18 -15.20 -0.12 -5.72
C VAL A 18 -16.23 0.88 -6.22
N ASP A 19 -17.49 0.62 -5.93
CA ASP A 19 -18.59 1.53 -6.27
C ASP A 19 -19.09 2.20 -4.98
N LEU A 20 -18.68 3.42 -4.77
CA LEU A 20 -19.13 4.22 -3.63
C LEU A 20 -20.51 4.78 -3.95
N ARG A 21 -21.55 4.01 -3.67
CA ARG A 21 -22.95 4.44 -3.73
C ARG A 21 -23.47 4.54 -2.31
N GLY A 22 -23.68 5.78 -1.85
CA GLY A 22 -24.22 6.07 -0.53
C GLY A 22 -23.16 6.17 0.56
N ASP A 23 -23.62 6.51 1.76
CA ASP A 23 -22.78 6.78 2.94
C ASP A 23 -22.26 5.52 3.65
N GLU A 24 -22.52 4.34 3.11
CA GLU A 24 -22.05 3.09 3.70
C GLU A 24 -20.80 2.57 3.00
N PRO A 25 -19.70 2.35 3.74
CA PRO A 25 -18.54 1.66 3.22
C PRO A 25 -18.93 0.22 2.82
N LEU A 26 -18.39 -0.25 1.69
CA LEU A 26 -18.65 -1.57 1.17
C LEU A 26 -18.28 -2.68 2.18
N TYR A 27 -19.27 -3.34 2.76
CA TYR A 27 -19.10 -4.47 3.67
C TYR A 27 -18.97 -5.82 2.93
N GLY A 28 -19.09 -5.83 1.60
CA GLY A 28 -19.00 -7.05 0.79
C GLY A 28 -17.55 -7.50 0.53
N ALA A 29 -17.38 -8.78 0.22
CA ALA A 29 -16.10 -9.32 -0.25
C ALA A 29 -15.70 -8.64 -1.56
N VAL A 30 -14.50 -8.10 -1.61
CA VAL A 30 -13.93 -7.44 -2.79
C VAL A 30 -12.92 -8.37 -3.44
N THR A 31 -13.04 -8.56 -4.75
CA THR A 31 -12.08 -9.37 -5.50
C THR A 31 -10.94 -8.49 -6.01
N PHE A 32 -9.73 -8.80 -5.58
CA PHE A 32 -8.52 -8.18 -6.10
C PHE A 32 -8.01 -8.91 -7.32
N GLN A 33 -7.68 -8.15 -8.35
CA GLN A 33 -6.93 -8.61 -9.52
C GLN A 33 -5.45 -8.27 -9.34
N THR A 34 -4.58 -9.14 -9.84
CA THR A 34 -3.13 -8.91 -9.77
C THR A 34 -2.61 -8.55 -11.15
N TYR A 35 -2.12 -7.33 -11.28
CA TYR A 35 -1.38 -6.91 -12.45
C TYR A 35 0.11 -7.15 -12.23
N THR A 36 0.72 -7.90 -13.13
CA THR A 36 2.16 -8.11 -13.18
C THR A 36 2.71 -7.29 -14.35
N PRO A 37 3.58 -6.32 -14.08
CA PRO A 37 4.24 -5.56 -15.14
C PRO A 37 4.99 -6.49 -16.10
N PRO A 38 4.92 -6.25 -17.42
CA PRO A 38 5.79 -6.94 -18.35
C PRO A 38 7.24 -6.56 -18.08
N ASP A 39 8.16 -7.50 -18.30
CA ASP A 39 9.59 -7.31 -18.14
C ASP A 39 10.00 -6.83 -16.73
N LEU A 40 9.85 -7.72 -15.77
CA LEU A 40 10.29 -7.47 -14.40
C LEU A 40 11.75 -7.03 -14.37
N SER A 41 11.98 -6.08 -13.56
CA SER A 41 13.19 -5.29 -13.39
C SER A 41 14.48 -6.08 -13.22
N LEU A 42 15.53 -5.60 -13.89
CA LEU A 42 16.92 -5.98 -13.62
C LEU A 42 17.46 -5.44 -12.28
N TYR A 43 16.72 -4.51 -11.66
CA TYR A 43 17.13 -3.84 -10.41
C TYR A 43 16.21 -4.25 -9.27
N PRO A 44 16.68 -5.13 -8.36
CA PRO A 44 15.82 -5.73 -7.34
C PRO A 44 15.21 -4.73 -6.35
N TYR A 45 15.83 -3.55 -6.20
CA TYR A 45 15.41 -2.53 -5.23
C TYR A 45 14.52 -1.42 -5.79
N VAL A 46 14.19 -1.46 -7.07
CA VAL A 46 13.35 -0.44 -7.70
C VAL A 46 11.98 -1.03 -8.02
N ALA A 47 10.93 -0.30 -7.70
CA ALA A 47 9.57 -0.74 -7.99
C ALA A 47 9.39 -0.97 -9.51
N ALA A 48 8.79 -2.10 -9.87
CA ALA A 48 8.64 -2.50 -11.27
C ALA A 48 7.88 -1.47 -12.12
N TYR A 49 6.87 -0.81 -11.56
CA TYR A 49 6.11 0.24 -12.24
C TYR A 49 6.94 1.50 -12.52
N PHE A 50 7.96 1.77 -11.71
CA PHE A 50 8.82 2.94 -11.89
C PHE A 50 9.86 2.74 -13.00
N GLN A 51 10.48 1.56 -13.05
CA GLN A 51 11.57 1.30 -14.00
C GLN A 51 11.14 1.31 -15.45
N GLN A 52 9.94 0.85 -15.73
CA GLN A 52 9.44 0.69 -17.10
C GLN A 52 8.21 1.55 -17.38
N TYR A 53 8.17 2.73 -16.78
CA TYR A 53 7.04 3.64 -16.85
C TYR A 53 6.41 3.75 -18.26
N ASN A 54 7.23 4.00 -19.28
CA ASN A 54 6.74 4.14 -20.66
C ASN A 54 6.19 2.84 -21.26
N GLY A 55 6.72 1.69 -20.87
CA GLY A 55 6.27 0.37 -21.32
C GLY A 55 4.98 -0.11 -20.64
N GLN A 56 4.70 0.42 -19.45
CA GLN A 56 3.58 -0.03 -18.61
C GLN A 56 2.22 0.50 -19.06
N ARG A 57 2.17 1.69 -19.63
CA ARG A 57 0.90 2.40 -19.92
C ARG A 57 -0.09 1.58 -20.74
N LYS A 58 0.33 0.97 -21.83
CA LYS A 58 -0.57 0.20 -22.70
C LYS A 58 -1.06 -1.10 -22.04
N PRO A 59 -0.16 -1.95 -21.49
CA PRO A 59 -0.56 -3.17 -20.80
C PRO A 59 -1.45 -2.89 -19.60
N LEU A 60 -1.12 -1.93 -18.74
CA LEU A 60 -1.91 -1.59 -17.57
C LEU A 60 -3.29 -1.05 -17.95
N ARG A 61 -3.37 -0.16 -18.94
CA ARG A 61 -4.66 0.34 -19.44
C ARG A 61 -5.54 -0.76 -20.00
N GLN A 62 -4.96 -1.74 -20.69
CA GLN A 62 -5.70 -2.91 -21.18
C GLN A 62 -6.19 -3.76 -20.00
N PHE A 63 -5.31 -4.07 -19.05
CA PHE A 63 -5.66 -4.80 -17.85
C PHE A 63 -6.82 -4.15 -17.07
N LEU A 64 -6.76 -2.83 -16.86
CA LEU A 64 -7.83 -2.09 -16.19
C LEU A 64 -9.17 -2.23 -16.93
N ARG A 65 -9.19 -2.12 -18.25
CA ARG A 65 -10.42 -2.31 -19.04
C ARG A 65 -11.01 -3.71 -18.90
N ASP A 66 -10.16 -4.72 -18.91
CA ASP A 66 -10.59 -6.12 -18.91
C ASP A 66 -11.10 -6.58 -17.54
N HIS A 67 -10.57 -5.99 -16.44
CA HIS A 67 -10.83 -6.50 -15.09
C HIS A 67 -11.67 -5.57 -14.21
N THR A 68 -11.76 -4.29 -14.51
CA THR A 68 -12.52 -3.35 -13.66
C THR A 68 -13.90 -3.03 -14.21
N GLY A 69 -14.22 -3.51 -15.41
CA GLY A 69 -15.52 -3.30 -16.06
C GLY A 69 -15.85 -1.82 -16.32
N SER A 70 -14.87 -0.92 -16.20
CA SER A 70 -15.02 0.51 -16.47
C SER A 70 -13.94 0.98 -17.44
N THR A 71 -14.36 1.69 -18.47
CA THR A 71 -13.43 2.32 -19.41
C THR A 71 -12.87 3.63 -18.90
N ARG A 72 -13.45 4.17 -17.82
CA ARG A 72 -13.06 5.48 -17.24
C ARG A 72 -13.30 5.48 -15.73
N PRO A 73 -12.43 4.86 -14.93
CA PRO A 73 -12.46 5.06 -13.50
C PRO A 73 -12.20 6.55 -13.22
N ARG A 74 -12.96 7.14 -12.29
CA ARG A 74 -12.81 8.57 -12.01
C ARG A 74 -11.62 8.84 -11.14
N ASP A 75 -11.54 8.17 -10.01
CA ASP A 75 -10.53 8.41 -8.99
C ASP A 75 -9.82 7.12 -8.65
N CYS A 76 -8.57 7.21 -8.23
CA CYS A 76 -7.76 6.07 -7.85
C CYS A 76 -7.17 6.29 -6.46
N LEU A 77 -7.44 5.37 -5.56
CA LEU A 77 -6.87 5.32 -4.22
C LEU A 77 -5.59 4.50 -4.28
N LEU A 78 -4.45 5.11 -3.96
CA LEU A 78 -3.13 4.50 -4.02
C LEU A 78 -2.59 4.27 -2.61
N ALA A 79 -2.47 3.00 -2.18
CA ALA A 79 -1.87 2.62 -0.91
C ALA A 79 -0.36 2.38 -1.09
N LEU A 80 0.45 3.41 -0.89
CA LEU A 80 1.88 3.40 -1.16
C LEU A 80 2.67 2.57 -0.14
N HIS A 81 3.84 2.07 -0.56
CA HIS A 81 4.86 1.59 0.37
C HIS A 81 5.34 2.72 1.27
N ASP A 82 5.64 2.43 2.53
CA ASP A 82 6.07 3.44 3.51
C ASP A 82 7.51 3.93 3.28
N ASP A 83 8.27 3.21 2.48
CA ASP A 83 9.60 3.59 1.98
C ASP A 83 9.59 4.14 0.55
N ALA A 84 8.41 4.39 -0.02
CA ALA A 84 8.29 5.00 -1.35
C ALA A 84 8.82 6.44 -1.33
N THR A 85 9.63 6.77 -2.32
CA THR A 85 10.08 8.13 -2.53
C THR A 85 8.98 8.98 -3.18
N ASP A 86 9.04 10.29 -3.03
CA ASP A 86 8.11 11.21 -3.70
C ASP A 86 8.09 11.01 -5.22
N LEU A 87 9.26 10.68 -5.80
CA LEU A 87 9.37 10.40 -7.22
C LEU A 87 8.63 9.13 -7.64
N GLU A 88 8.70 8.06 -6.82
CA GLU A 88 7.96 6.82 -7.06
C GLU A 88 6.46 7.03 -6.91
N ALA A 89 6.04 7.76 -5.88
CA ALA A 89 4.64 8.13 -5.66
C ALA A 89 4.08 8.93 -6.84
N HIS A 90 4.82 9.95 -7.28
CA HIS A 90 4.46 10.76 -8.44
C HIS A 90 4.40 9.93 -9.73
N ALA A 91 5.38 9.07 -9.98
CA ALA A 91 5.41 8.21 -11.17
C ALA A 91 4.22 7.25 -11.23
N LEU A 92 3.82 6.67 -10.09
CA LEU A 92 2.63 5.80 -10.03
C LEU A 92 1.35 6.59 -10.29
N SER A 93 1.22 7.78 -9.69
CA SER A 93 0.10 8.69 -9.91
C SER A 93 -0.04 9.04 -11.40
N GLU A 94 1.03 9.51 -12.02
CA GLU A 94 1.08 9.84 -13.45
C GLU A 94 0.76 8.64 -14.35
N LEU A 95 1.23 7.44 -13.99
CA LEU A 95 0.92 6.21 -14.72
C LEU A 95 -0.58 5.92 -14.68
N MET A 96 -1.24 6.07 -13.53
CA MET A 96 -2.67 5.87 -13.38
C MET A 96 -3.48 6.91 -14.17
N ILE A 97 -3.09 8.19 -14.13
CA ILE A 97 -3.68 9.25 -14.93
C ILE A 97 -3.52 8.96 -16.42
N ALA A 98 -2.33 8.53 -16.86
CA ALA A 98 -2.07 8.13 -18.24
C ALA A 98 -2.90 6.90 -18.69
N CYS A 99 -3.34 6.07 -17.75
CA CYS A 99 -4.26 4.96 -18.01
C CYS A 99 -5.73 5.35 -18.06
N GLY A 100 -6.05 6.63 -17.76
CA GLY A 100 -7.41 7.19 -17.90
C GLY A 100 -8.12 7.47 -16.59
N VAL A 101 -7.42 7.40 -15.47
CA VAL A 101 -7.90 7.88 -14.17
C VAL A 101 -7.92 9.40 -14.18
N ARG A 102 -8.91 10.02 -13.53
CA ARG A 102 -9.03 11.48 -13.47
C ARG A 102 -8.14 12.08 -12.38
N GLU A 103 -8.14 11.44 -11.23
CA GLU A 103 -7.46 11.92 -10.02
C GLU A 103 -6.93 10.75 -9.20
N THR A 104 -5.84 10.98 -8.50
CA THR A 104 -5.24 10.01 -7.57
C THR A 104 -5.22 10.59 -6.16
N LEU A 105 -5.64 9.78 -5.20
CA LEU A 105 -5.50 10.05 -3.78
C LEU A 105 -4.47 9.05 -3.25
N LEU A 106 -3.42 9.56 -2.63
CA LEU A 106 -2.30 8.75 -2.16
C LEU A 106 -2.31 8.72 -0.64
N GLU A 107 -2.05 7.53 -0.09
CA GLU A 107 -1.82 7.36 1.34
C GLU A 107 -0.76 6.29 1.56
N TYR A 108 0.07 6.46 2.59
CA TYR A 108 1.03 5.43 2.99
C TYR A 108 0.33 4.31 3.75
N ARG A 109 0.78 3.07 3.55
CA ARG A 109 0.15 1.89 4.16
C ARG A 109 0.12 1.95 5.68
N ALA A 110 1.15 2.50 6.30
CA ALA A 110 1.21 2.63 7.74
C ALA A 110 -0.07 3.25 8.32
N PHE A 111 -0.63 4.26 7.67
CA PHE A 111 -1.85 4.94 8.11
C PHE A 111 -3.15 4.20 7.77
N LEU A 112 -3.04 3.10 7.02
CA LEU A 112 -4.17 2.30 6.57
C LEU A 112 -4.28 0.94 7.28
N LEU A 113 -3.35 0.61 8.20
CA LEU A 113 -3.36 -0.71 8.84
C LEU A 113 -4.47 -0.87 9.86
N SER A 114 -4.84 0.20 10.54
CA SER A 114 -5.84 0.14 11.60
C SER A 114 -6.69 1.41 11.65
N GLY A 115 -7.84 1.33 12.32
CA GLY A 115 -8.64 2.48 12.74
C GLY A 115 -8.43 2.86 14.19
N GLU A 116 -7.46 2.23 14.88
CA GLU A 116 -7.11 2.59 16.25
C GLU A 116 -6.45 3.98 16.29
N PRO A 117 -6.67 4.74 17.38
CA PRO A 117 -6.13 6.10 17.49
C PRO A 117 -4.60 6.12 17.65
N GLU A 118 -3.99 5.04 18.12
CA GLU A 118 -2.54 4.92 18.30
C GLU A 118 -2.11 3.47 18.16
N TYR A 119 -1.10 3.21 17.31
CA TYR A 119 -0.59 1.86 17.06
C TYR A 119 0.80 1.88 16.41
N ILE A 120 1.45 0.69 16.37
CA ILE A 120 2.67 0.48 15.62
C ILE A 120 2.33 -0.22 14.29
N ALA A 121 2.63 0.45 13.19
CA ALA A 121 2.55 -0.13 11.85
C ALA A 121 3.88 -0.78 11.47
N VAL A 122 3.84 -2.01 10.97
CA VAL A 122 5.02 -2.73 10.47
C VAL A 122 4.77 -3.15 9.03
N THR A 123 5.41 -2.50 8.08
CA THR A 123 5.17 -2.72 6.65
C THR A 123 6.43 -3.18 5.94
N GLY A 124 6.25 -4.08 4.98
CA GLY A 124 7.36 -4.63 4.19
C GLY A 124 7.38 -4.13 2.75
N SER A 125 8.58 -3.97 2.23
CA SER A 125 8.90 -3.79 0.81
C SER A 125 10.11 -4.64 0.43
N LYS A 126 10.48 -4.64 -0.86
CA LYS A 126 11.75 -5.25 -1.33
C LYS A 126 13.00 -4.66 -0.66
N ARG A 127 12.93 -3.43 -0.17
CA ARG A 127 14.09 -2.65 0.30
C ARG A 127 14.21 -2.70 1.81
N ALA A 128 13.07 -2.54 2.49
CA ALA A 128 13.07 -2.35 3.93
C ALA A 128 11.80 -2.92 4.58
N VAL A 129 11.92 -3.19 5.87
CA VAL A 129 10.80 -3.23 6.79
C VAL A 129 10.72 -1.89 7.48
N THR A 130 9.60 -1.20 7.32
CA THR A 130 9.35 0.10 7.91
C THR A 130 8.45 -0.05 9.13
N LEU A 131 8.90 0.47 10.24
CA LEU A 131 8.10 0.57 11.45
C LEU A 131 7.70 2.03 11.63
N THR A 132 6.41 2.28 11.86
CA THR A 132 5.87 3.63 12.05
C THR A 132 5.02 3.65 13.31
N HIS A 133 5.32 4.56 14.22
CA HIS A 133 4.40 4.90 15.30
C HIS A 133 3.33 5.84 14.73
N VAL A 134 2.13 5.33 14.63
CA VAL A 134 0.98 6.08 14.10
C VAL A 134 0.17 6.61 15.26
N VAL A 135 -0.08 7.92 15.24
CA VAL A 135 -0.98 8.61 16.16
C VAL A 135 -1.99 9.38 15.32
N ALA A 136 -3.28 9.18 15.59
CA ALA A 136 -4.34 9.88 14.85
C ALA A 136 -4.24 11.39 15.07
N ASP A 137 -4.65 12.14 14.05
CA ASP A 137 -4.73 13.61 14.07
C ASP A 137 -3.39 14.35 14.32
N THR A 138 -2.25 13.70 14.05
CA THR A 138 -0.93 14.34 14.12
C THR A 138 -0.08 13.99 12.91
N ASP A 139 0.73 14.96 12.48
CA ASP A 139 1.76 14.76 11.45
C ASP A 139 3.09 14.25 12.05
N ASP A 140 3.21 14.24 13.37
CA ASP A 140 4.41 13.75 14.07
C ASP A 140 4.40 12.21 14.08
N THR A 141 5.13 11.62 13.15
CA THR A 141 5.31 10.17 13.06
C THR A 141 6.79 9.81 13.25
N GLU A 142 7.05 8.98 14.25
CA GLU A 142 8.37 8.35 14.38
C GLU A 142 8.44 7.13 13.45
N ARG A 143 9.56 7.01 12.74
CA ARG A 143 9.77 5.89 11.80
C ARG A 143 11.16 5.29 11.95
N ILE A 144 11.21 3.96 11.87
CA ILE A 144 12.46 3.20 11.82
C ILE A 144 12.45 2.40 10.51
N PHE A 145 13.52 2.50 9.75
CA PHE A 145 13.73 1.74 8.52
C PHE A 145 14.81 0.68 8.75
N LEU A 146 14.42 -0.57 8.63
CA LEU A 146 15.35 -1.70 8.70
C LEU A 146 15.56 -2.24 7.28
N PRO A 147 16.80 -2.23 6.75
CA PRO A 147 17.08 -2.89 5.48
C PRO A 147 16.57 -4.34 5.49
N VAL A 148 16.00 -4.82 4.38
CA VAL A 148 15.37 -6.14 4.34
C VAL A 148 16.31 -7.28 4.77
N ASN A 149 17.60 -7.16 4.51
CA ASN A 149 18.63 -8.12 4.91
C ASN A 149 18.99 -8.08 6.41
N GLU A 150 18.58 -7.05 7.14
CA GLU A 150 18.80 -6.85 8.58
C GLU A 150 17.51 -7.02 9.38
N ALA A 151 16.37 -7.11 8.70
CA ALA A 151 15.07 -7.27 9.31
C ALA A 151 14.82 -8.73 9.72
N VAL A 152 15.34 -9.10 10.88
CA VAL A 152 15.07 -10.39 11.53
C VAL A 152 14.08 -10.19 12.70
N PRO A 153 13.42 -11.26 13.19
CA PRO A 153 12.40 -11.11 14.24
C PRO A 153 12.87 -10.36 15.50
N GLU A 154 14.12 -10.53 15.88
CA GLU A 154 14.72 -9.85 17.03
C GLU A 154 14.84 -8.35 16.79
N THR A 155 15.45 -7.93 15.67
CA THR A 155 15.66 -6.50 15.35
C THR A 155 14.32 -5.77 15.17
N VAL A 156 13.32 -6.43 14.56
CA VAL A 156 11.98 -5.86 14.40
C VAL A 156 11.29 -5.70 15.75
N ARG A 157 11.38 -6.70 16.66
CA ARG A 157 10.79 -6.57 18.01
C ARG A 157 11.48 -5.50 18.84
N ASP A 158 12.78 -5.32 18.69
CA ASP A 158 13.52 -4.26 19.41
C ASP A 158 13.10 -2.89 18.90
N ALA A 159 12.95 -2.71 17.60
CA ALA A 159 12.43 -1.49 17.00
C ALA A 159 10.97 -1.19 17.42
N ILE A 160 10.11 -2.21 17.54
CA ILE A 160 8.76 -2.04 18.11
C ILE A 160 8.85 -1.51 19.55
N ARG A 161 9.72 -2.08 20.38
CA ARG A 161 9.88 -1.63 21.78
C ARG A 161 10.38 -0.20 21.87
N GLU A 162 11.27 0.19 20.97
CA GLU A 162 11.79 1.56 20.89
C GLU A 162 10.65 2.54 20.58
N LEU A 163 9.84 2.29 19.57
CA LEU A 163 8.70 3.14 19.20
C LEU A 163 7.56 3.09 20.22
N ASP A 164 7.30 1.95 20.83
CA ASP A 164 6.23 1.76 21.83
C ASP A 164 6.48 2.50 23.14
N ALA A 165 7.75 2.73 23.51
CA ALA A 165 8.16 3.34 24.78
C ALA A 165 7.43 2.78 26.02
N GLY A 166 7.05 1.49 26.00
CA GLY A 166 6.39 0.78 27.11
C GLY A 166 4.88 1.03 27.22
N ARG A 167 4.25 1.63 26.23
CA ARG A 167 2.79 1.89 26.19
C ARG A 167 1.96 0.66 25.88
N LYS A 168 2.58 -0.43 25.37
CA LYS A 168 1.94 -1.68 24.96
C LYS A 168 0.91 -1.47 23.84
N LEU A 169 1.29 -0.67 22.85
CA LEU A 169 0.47 -0.38 21.70
C LEU A 169 0.20 -1.64 20.87
N PRO A 170 -0.97 -1.76 20.23
CA PRO A 170 -1.21 -2.82 19.28
C PRO A 170 -0.28 -2.65 18.06
N ALA A 171 0.22 -3.77 17.53
CA ALA A 171 1.03 -3.78 16.33
C ALA A 171 0.28 -4.44 15.19
N PHE A 172 0.24 -3.78 14.04
CA PHE A 172 -0.37 -4.28 12.81
C PHE A 172 0.69 -4.42 11.71
N SER A 173 0.54 -5.44 10.88
CA SER A 173 1.55 -5.74 9.86
C SER A 173 0.95 -5.93 8.47
N PHE A 174 1.74 -5.57 7.44
CA PHE A 174 1.36 -5.77 6.05
C PHE A 174 2.58 -5.98 5.15
N GLY A 175 2.50 -6.98 4.27
CA GLY A 175 3.53 -7.21 3.24
C GLY A 175 4.88 -7.68 3.79
N LEU A 176 4.90 -8.26 4.98
CA LEU A 176 6.13 -8.77 5.58
C LEU A 176 6.58 -10.08 4.91
N PRO A 177 7.88 -10.34 4.85
CA PRO A 177 8.40 -11.65 4.45
C PRO A 177 8.00 -12.73 5.45
N ASP A 178 7.96 -13.98 5.00
CA ASP A 178 7.48 -15.14 5.77
C ASP A 178 8.14 -15.29 7.15
N VAL A 179 9.42 -14.96 7.27
CA VAL A 179 10.16 -15.03 8.53
C VAL A 179 9.64 -14.06 9.60
N LEU A 180 8.86 -13.06 9.20
CA LEU A 180 8.27 -12.01 10.05
C LEU A 180 6.74 -12.13 10.20
N MET A 181 6.12 -13.19 9.70
CA MET A 181 4.64 -13.34 9.71
C MET A 181 3.99 -13.29 11.11
N ASN A 182 4.76 -13.50 12.17
CA ASN A 182 4.27 -13.44 13.55
C ASN A 182 4.52 -12.08 14.23
N ILE A 183 4.82 -11.06 13.46
CA ILE A 183 5.02 -9.69 13.95
C ILE A 183 3.70 -8.92 13.78
N GLY A 184 3.02 -8.71 14.91
CA GLY A 184 1.74 -7.99 14.91
C GLY A 184 0.56 -8.75 14.28
N GLU A 185 -0.58 -8.11 14.22
CA GLU A 185 -1.77 -8.60 13.53
C GLU A 185 -1.64 -8.33 12.03
N THR A 186 -1.78 -9.38 11.21
CA THR A 186 -1.64 -9.24 9.76
C THR A 186 -2.90 -8.65 9.14
N VAL A 187 -2.73 -7.55 8.42
CA VAL A 187 -3.78 -6.83 7.71
C VAL A 187 -3.85 -7.31 6.26
N THR A 188 -5.04 -7.45 5.73
CA THR A 188 -5.28 -7.84 4.34
C THR A 188 -5.43 -6.63 3.41
N PRO A 189 -5.25 -6.77 2.08
CA PRO A 189 -5.54 -5.69 1.13
C PRO A 189 -6.99 -5.19 1.21
N GLN A 190 -7.94 -6.03 1.61
CA GLN A 190 -9.33 -5.63 1.80
C GLN A 190 -9.51 -4.72 3.01
N GLU A 191 -8.78 -4.99 4.08
CA GLU A 191 -8.79 -4.13 5.28
C GLU A 191 -8.12 -2.80 5.02
N LEU A 192 -6.99 -2.78 4.30
CA LEU A 192 -6.39 -1.52 3.83
C LEU A 192 -7.38 -0.67 3.04
N LEU A 193 -8.08 -1.29 2.08
CA LEU A 193 -9.11 -0.59 1.31
C LEU A 193 -10.21 -0.04 2.23
N ARG A 194 -10.71 -0.86 3.17
CA ARG A 194 -11.75 -0.44 4.11
C ARG A 194 -11.30 0.76 4.95
N ASN A 195 -10.08 0.73 5.43
CA ASN A 195 -9.53 1.83 6.22
C ASN A 195 -9.30 3.07 5.37
N PHE A 196 -8.83 2.93 4.12
CA PHE A 196 -8.71 4.05 3.20
C PHE A 196 -10.06 4.75 2.96
N LEU A 197 -11.13 3.97 2.81
CA LEU A 197 -12.48 4.53 2.60
C LEU A 197 -13.03 5.25 3.84
N ARG A 198 -12.47 5.03 5.03
CA ARG A 198 -12.89 5.72 6.27
C ARG A 198 -12.26 7.11 6.43
N ILE A 199 -11.13 7.36 5.78
CA ILE A 199 -10.41 8.64 5.85
C ILE A 199 -10.76 9.58 4.69
N LEU A 200 -11.61 9.14 3.76
CA LEU A 200 -12.16 9.94 2.66
C LEU A 200 -13.39 10.73 3.10
#